data_f739519a288a200c29c4a1937df2bdf6
#
_entry.id   f739519a288a200c29c4a1937df2bdf6
#
_cell.length_a   1.000
_cell.length_b   1.000
_cell.length_c   1.000
_cell.angle_alpha   90.00
_cell.angle_beta   90.00
_cell.angle_gamma   90.00
#
_symmetry.space_group_name_H-M   'P 1'
#
loop_
_entity.id
_entity.type
_entity.pdbx_description
1 polymer ?
#
loop_
_entity_poly.entity_id
_entity_poly.type
_entity_poly.pdbx_seq_one_letter_code
_entity_poly.pdbx_strand_id
1 'polypeptide(L)'
;MKVERQVRKRTERGLTLVELIVTVAILSILASAAIPVARFKVKRDRERELRRDLWEMRDAIDHYKDAADKGAIQTKVDSQNYPPDLETLVNGVDIQGKKVKFLRRIPVDPMTGRAEWGFHSMQDDPKSDSFGGQSVFDVYSKSTGTALDGTKYSEW
;
A
#
# COMPACT_ATOMS: atom_id res chain seq x y z
N MET A 1 62.45 33.90 29.63
CA MET A 1 61.69 32.72 30.06
C MET A 1 61.04 32.07 28.88
N LYS A 2 61.64 31.02 28.27
CA LYS A 2 61.10 30.32 27.10
C LYS A 2 60.19 29.19 27.60
N VAL A 3 58.89 29.29 27.29
CA VAL A 3 57.92 28.19 27.58
C VAL A 3 57.96 27.24 26.39
N GLU A 4 58.59 26.06 26.58
CA GLU A 4 58.52 24.97 25.60
C GLU A 4 57.13 24.32 25.65
N ARG A 5 56.34 24.48 24.57
CA ARG A 5 55.11 23.71 24.37
C ARG A 5 55.46 22.25 24.02
N GLN A 6 55.26 21.39 24.96
CA GLN A 6 55.33 19.94 24.73
C GLN A 6 54.16 19.53 23.83
N VAL A 7 54.46 19.28 22.56
CA VAL A 7 53.52 18.67 21.63
C VAL A 7 53.37 17.19 21.96
N ARG A 8 52.23 16.83 22.57
CA ARG A 8 51.89 15.45 22.92
C ARG A 8 51.69 14.69 21.62
N LYS A 9 52.67 13.89 21.17
CA LYS A 9 52.54 12.97 20.01
C LYS A 9 51.45 11.96 20.34
N ARG A 10 50.30 12.07 19.65
CA ARG A 10 49.29 11.03 19.62
C ARG A 10 49.92 9.81 18.94
N THR A 11 50.07 8.73 19.68
CA THR A 11 50.47 7.42 19.15
C THR A 11 49.29 6.90 18.30
N GLU A 12 49.39 6.99 17.01
CA GLU A 12 48.41 6.35 16.07
C GLU A 12 48.66 4.83 16.18
N ARG A 13 47.74 4.13 16.82
CA ARG A 13 47.73 2.67 16.87
C ARG A 13 47.05 2.20 15.57
N GLY A 14 47.82 1.58 14.70
CA GLY A 14 47.28 0.87 13.53
C GLY A 14 46.52 -0.38 13.96
N LEU A 15 45.45 -0.71 13.22
CA LEU A 15 44.73 -1.98 13.39
C LEU A 15 45.62 -3.18 12.98
N THR A 16 45.58 -4.23 13.78
CA THR A 16 46.23 -5.48 13.40
C THR A 16 45.41 -6.23 12.34
N LEU A 17 46.08 -7.03 11.50
CA LEU A 17 45.42 -7.84 10.50
C LEU A 17 44.36 -8.79 11.11
N VAL A 18 44.67 -9.36 12.29
CA VAL A 18 43.77 -10.24 13.05
C VAL A 18 42.53 -9.49 13.52
N GLU A 19 42.65 -8.30 14.02
CA GLU A 19 41.58 -7.45 14.50
C GLU A 19 40.64 -7.09 13.31
N LEU A 20 41.21 -6.78 12.12
CA LEU A 20 40.44 -6.54 10.93
C LEU A 20 39.61 -7.77 10.52
N ILE A 21 40.22 -8.97 10.50
CA ILE A 21 39.53 -10.21 10.13
C ILE A 21 38.41 -10.51 11.12
N VAL A 22 38.66 -10.37 12.41
CA VAL A 22 37.64 -10.63 13.45
C VAL A 22 36.50 -9.63 13.36
N THR A 23 36.78 -8.36 13.16
CA THR A 23 35.73 -7.34 13.02
C THR A 23 34.87 -7.57 11.78
N VAL A 24 35.47 -7.90 10.63
CA VAL A 24 34.73 -8.22 9.38
C VAL A 24 33.89 -9.49 9.56
N ALA A 25 34.40 -10.51 10.24
CA ALA A 25 33.66 -11.73 10.53
C ALA A 25 32.40 -11.45 11.38
N ILE A 26 32.54 -10.68 12.46
CA ILE A 26 31.42 -10.28 13.33
C ILE A 26 30.40 -9.44 12.55
N LEU A 27 30.84 -8.45 11.77
CA LEU A 27 29.97 -7.62 10.96
C LEU A 27 29.20 -8.44 9.91
N SER A 28 29.84 -9.44 9.30
CA SER A 28 29.21 -10.33 8.33
C SER A 28 28.08 -11.16 8.96
N ILE A 29 28.26 -11.67 10.17
CA ILE A 29 27.24 -12.42 10.90
C ILE A 29 26.07 -11.50 11.25
N LEU A 30 26.34 -10.30 11.76
CA LEU A 30 25.29 -9.32 12.08
C LEU A 30 24.51 -8.87 10.84
N ALA A 31 25.21 -8.62 9.73
CA ALA A 31 24.58 -8.24 8.46
C ALA A 31 23.66 -9.34 7.93
N SER A 32 24.07 -10.62 8.05
CA SER A 32 23.25 -11.77 7.62
C SER A 32 21.92 -11.84 8.34
N ALA A 33 21.87 -11.49 9.62
CA ALA A 33 20.64 -11.46 10.41
C ALA A 33 19.77 -10.23 10.14
N ALA A 34 20.36 -9.09 9.79
CA ALA A 34 19.65 -7.83 9.59
C ALA A 34 18.80 -7.81 8.30
N ILE A 35 19.29 -8.44 7.22
CA ILE A 35 18.62 -8.43 5.91
C ILE A 35 17.20 -9.04 5.95
N PRO A 36 16.97 -10.26 6.49
CA PRO A 36 15.64 -10.84 6.54
C PRO A 36 14.67 -10.00 7.38
N VAL A 37 15.10 -9.46 8.51
CA VAL A 37 14.28 -8.61 9.38
C VAL A 37 13.81 -7.36 8.62
N ALA A 38 14.70 -6.71 7.87
CA ALA A 38 14.37 -5.55 7.07
C ALA A 38 13.32 -5.87 5.98
N ARG A 39 13.45 -7.01 5.30
CA ARG A 39 12.48 -7.47 4.28
C ARG A 39 11.10 -7.72 4.87
N PHE A 40 11.01 -8.36 6.04
CA PHE A 40 9.73 -8.58 6.74
C PHE A 40 9.06 -7.26 7.13
N LYS A 41 9.84 -6.29 7.61
CA LYS A 41 9.32 -4.97 7.96
C LYS A 41 8.74 -4.26 6.73
N VAL A 42 9.48 -4.20 5.63
CA VAL A 42 9.01 -3.56 4.39
C VAL A 42 7.74 -4.23 3.87
N LYS A 43 7.68 -5.58 3.87
CA LYS A 43 6.49 -6.31 3.44
C LYS A 43 5.29 -5.96 4.33
N ARG A 44 5.47 -5.96 5.65
CA ARG A 44 4.42 -5.61 6.62
C ARG A 44 3.89 -4.18 6.43
N ASP A 45 4.79 -3.24 6.15
CA ASP A 45 4.39 -1.84 5.94
C ASP A 45 3.57 -1.69 4.65
N ARG A 46 3.95 -2.38 3.56
CA ARG A 46 3.16 -2.44 2.32
C ARG A 46 1.79 -3.10 2.53
N GLU A 47 1.70 -4.17 3.31
CA GLU A 47 0.44 -4.83 3.65
C GLU A 47 -0.51 -3.91 4.42
N ARG A 48 0.02 -3.11 5.33
CA ARG A 48 -0.78 -2.10 6.05
C ARG A 48 -1.28 -1.00 5.12
N GLU A 49 -0.43 -0.56 4.19
CA GLU A 49 -0.80 0.43 3.20
C GLU A 49 -1.90 -0.12 2.28
N LEU A 50 -1.74 -1.36 1.77
CA LEU A 50 -2.76 -2.02 0.94
C LEU A 50 -4.12 -2.10 1.66
N ARG A 51 -4.15 -2.54 2.92
CA ARG A 51 -5.40 -2.62 3.69
C ARG A 51 -6.06 -1.25 3.87
N ARG A 52 -5.27 -0.20 4.12
CA ARG A 52 -5.78 1.16 4.22
C ARG A 52 -6.36 1.64 2.90
N ASP A 53 -5.67 1.40 1.79
CA ASP A 53 -6.09 1.85 0.47
C ASP A 53 -7.36 1.12 0.00
N LEU A 54 -7.46 -0.20 0.26
CA LEU A 54 -8.70 -0.96 0.03
C LEU A 54 -9.85 -0.41 0.86
N TRP A 55 -9.61 -0.13 2.14
CA TRP A 55 -10.63 0.44 3.02
C TRP A 55 -11.10 1.83 2.56
N GLU A 56 -10.17 2.71 2.14
CA GLU A 56 -10.50 4.04 1.62
C GLU A 56 -11.37 3.96 0.35
N MET A 57 -11.06 3.02 -0.55
CA MET A 57 -11.87 2.83 -1.78
C MET A 57 -13.24 2.23 -1.46
N ARG A 58 -13.34 1.25 -0.59
CA ARG A 58 -14.61 0.64 -0.16
C ARG A 58 -15.50 1.66 0.54
N ASP A 59 -14.94 2.46 1.44
CA ASP A 59 -15.66 3.55 2.11
C ASP A 59 -16.20 4.58 1.10
N ALA A 60 -15.42 4.92 0.07
CA ALA A 60 -15.87 5.82 -0.99
C ALA A 60 -17.01 5.22 -1.85
N ILE A 61 -16.96 3.90 -2.12
CA ILE A 61 -18.02 3.17 -2.82
C ILE A 61 -19.30 3.17 -1.99
N ASP A 62 -19.20 2.89 -0.69
CA ASP A 62 -20.34 2.86 0.23
C ASP A 62 -20.97 4.25 0.38
N HIS A 63 -20.18 5.30 0.48
CA HIS A 63 -20.69 6.68 0.51
C HIS A 63 -21.40 7.08 -0.78
N TYR A 64 -20.90 6.63 -1.96
CA TYR A 64 -21.57 6.85 -3.23
C TYR A 64 -22.92 6.13 -3.23
N LYS A 65 -22.95 4.85 -2.83
CA LYS A 65 -24.16 4.05 -2.74
C LYS A 65 -25.19 4.69 -1.82
N ASP A 66 -24.78 5.12 -0.65
CA ASP A 66 -25.66 5.81 0.31
C ASP A 66 -26.30 7.09 -0.27
N ALA A 67 -25.56 7.86 -1.05
CA ALA A 67 -26.07 9.04 -1.73
C ALA A 67 -27.06 8.66 -2.84
N ALA A 68 -26.79 7.59 -3.58
CA ALA A 68 -27.65 7.07 -4.62
C ALA A 68 -28.95 6.48 -4.05
N ASP A 69 -28.88 5.73 -2.94
CA ASP A 69 -30.04 5.15 -2.26
C ASP A 69 -30.98 6.24 -1.70
N LYS A 70 -30.43 7.39 -1.32
CA LYS A 70 -31.20 8.59 -0.91
C LYS A 70 -31.79 9.36 -2.11
N GLY A 71 -31.59 8.88 -3.33
CA GLY A 71 -32.07 9.54 -4.56
C GLY A 71 -31.30 10.82 -4.93
N ALA A 72 -30.13 11.06 -4.31
CA ALA A 72 -29.33 12.24 -4.61
C ALA A 72 -28.53 12.12 -5.91
N ILE A 73 -28.32 10.89 -6.40
CA ILE A 73 -27.59 10.54 -7.62
C ILE A 73 -28.52 9.74 -8.54
N GLN A 74 -28.55 10.08 -9.82
CA GLN A 74 -29.24 9.27 -10.82
C GLN A 74 -28.30 8.14 -11.27
N THR A 75 -28.68 6.92 -11.01
CA THR A 75 -27.94 5.70 -11.35
C THR A 75 -28.66 4.92 -12.47
N LYS A 76 -27.93 4.04 -13.16
CA LYS A 76 -28.52 3.09 -14.10
C LYS A 76 -29.33 2.03 -13.34
N VAL A 77 -30.42 1.56 -13.92
CA VAL A 77 -31.35 0.60 -13.30
C VAL A 77 -30.66 -0.68 -12.86
N ASP A 78 -29.66 -1.16 -13.62
CA ASP A 78 -28.94 -2.41 -13.34
C ASP A 78 -27.71 -2.26 -12.44
N SER A 79 -27.38 -1.02 -12.02
CA SER A 79 -26.18 -0.75 -11.23
C SER A 79 -26.35 -1.03 -9.72
N GLN A 80 -27.57 -1.30 -9.27
CA GLN A 80 -27.92 -1.44 -7.85
C GLN A 80 -27.41 -0.28 -6.97
N ASN A 81 -27.32 0.93 -7.57
CA ASN A 81 -26.83 2.16 -6.96
C ASN A 81 -25.32 2.18 -6.63
N TYR A 82 -24.55 1.22 -7.13
CA TYR A 82 -23.10 1.25 -7.06
C TYR A 82 -22.46 2.07 -8.19
N PRO A 83 -21.25 2.62 -7.99
CA PRO A 83 -20.57 3.41 -9.01
C PRO A 83 -20.18 2.54 -10.23
N PRO A 84 -20.18 3.09 -11.45
CA PRO A 84 -19.78 2.34 -12.65
C PRO A 84 -18.27 2.03 -12.68
N ASP A 85 -17.46 2.91 -12.10
CA ASP A 85 -15.99 2.83 -12.01
C ASP A 85 -15.45 3.69 -10.87
N LEU A 86 -14.16 3.54 -10.54
CA LEU A 86 -13.48 4.35 -9.52
C LEU A 86 -13.24 5.78 -9.99
N GLU A 87 -13.12 6.01 -11.30
CA GLU A 87 -12.94 7.34 -11.89
C GLU A 87 -14.15 8.24 -11.57
N THR A 88 -15.35 7.69 -11.54
CA THR A 88 -16.56 8.41 -11.15
C THR A 88 -16.48 8.93 -9.72
N LEU A 89 -15.88 8.17 -8.79
CA LEU A 89 -15.68 8.60 -7.41
C LEU A 89 -14.67 9.76 -7.30
N VAL A 90 -13.63 9.75 -8.14
CA VAL A 90 -12.59 10.80 -8.18
C VAL A 90 -13.09 12.04 -8.92
N ASN A 91 -13.74 11.83 -10.07
CA ASN A 91 -14.28 12.94 -10.85
C ASN A 91 -15.44 13.63 -10.15
N GLY A 92 -16.19 12.86 -9.35
CA GLY A 92 -17.35 13.33 -8.62
C GLY A 92 -18.61 13.41 -9.47
N VAL A 93 -19.74 13.38 -8.81
CA VAL A 93 -21.08 13.46 -9.41
C VAL A 93 -21.77 14.73 -8.96
N ASP A 94 -22.72 15.22 -9.77
CA ASP A 94 -23.53 16.38 -9.41
C ASP A 94 -24.64 15.95 -8.45
N ILE A 95 -24.66 16.59 -7.28
CA ILE A 95 -25.70 16.40 -6.27
C ILE A 95 -26.30 17.78 -5.98
N GLN A 96 -27.52 18.01 -6.43
CA GLN A 96 -28.25 19.26 -6.23
C GLN A 96 -27.48 20.51 -6.70
N GLY A 97 -26.80 20.43 -7.86
CA GLY A 97 -26.03 21.54 -8.42
C GLY A 97 -24.64 21.72 -7.80
N LYS A 98 -24.20 20.78 -6.95
CA LYS A 98 -22.85 20.74 -6.39
C LYS A 98 -22.12 19.47 -6.81
N LYS A 99 -20.88 19.62 -7.28
CA LYS A 99 -20.03 18.48 -7.60
C LYS A 99 -19.42 17.88 -6.34
N VAL A 100 -19.85 16.67 -5.98
CA VAL A 100 -19.38 15.94 -4.81
C VAL A 100 -18.41 14.83 -5.26
N LYS A 101 -17.24 14.80 -4.64
CA LYS A 101 -16.21 13.77 -4.85
C LYS A 101 -16.17 12.85 -3.65
N PHE A 102 -16.11 11.56 -3.88
CA PHE A 102 -16.07 10.53 -2.84
C PHE A 102 -14.65 10.02 -2.61
N LEU A 103 -13.79 10.10 -3.63
CA LEU A 103 -12.38 9.72 -3.55
C LEU A 103 -11.51 10.87 -4.07
N ARG A 104 -10.38 11.13 -3.43
CA ARG A 104 -9.46 12.20 -3.88
C ARG A 104 -8.66 11.78 -5.11
N ARG A 105 -8.20 10.54 -5.12
CA ARG A 105 -7.44 9.91 -6.21
C ARG A 105 -7.54 8.40 -6.06
N ILE A 106 -7.39 7.66 -7.13
CA ILE A 106 -7.22 6.21 -7.06
C ILE A 106 -5.82 5.94 -6.49
N PRO A 107 -5.70 5.21 -5.36
CA PRO A 107 -4.41 4.90 -4.77
C PRO A 107 -3.60 3.96 -5.67
N VAL A 108 -2.28 3.97 -5.50
CA VAL A 108 -1.37 3.03 -6.15
C VAL A 108 -1.27 1.79 -5.28
N ASP A 109 -1.56 0.61 -5.85
CA ASP A 109 -1.40 -0.66 -5.13
C ASP A 109 0.07 -0.87 -4.75
N PRO A 110 0.42 -0.93 -3.45
CA PRO A 110 1.79 -1.08 -2.99
C PRO A 110 2.41 -2.43 -3.31
N MET A 111 1.60 -3.43 -3.73
CA MET A 111 2.08 -4.76 -4.11
C MET A 111 2.43 -4.86 -5.58
N THR A 112 1.66 -4.20 -6.46
CA THR A 112 1.91 -4.20 -7.91
C THR A 112 2.69 -2.97 -8.38
N GLY A 113 2.67 -1.87 -7.61
CA GLY A 113 3.23 -0.57 -7.97
C GLY A 113 2.42 0.17 -9.04
N ARG A 114 1.16 -0.22 -9.29
CA ARG A 114 0.28 0.35 -10.30
C ARG A 114 -1.04 0.78 -9.68
N ALA A 115 -1.71 1.76 -10.26
CA ALA A 115 -3.07 2.17 -9.87
C ALA A 115 -4.12 1.31 -10.62
N GLU A 116 -3.89 0.00 -10.69
CA GLU A 116 -4.75 -0.97 -11.36
C GLU A 116 -5.32 -1.93 -10.34
N TRP A 117 -6.63 -1.86 -10.13
CA TRP A 117 -7.36 -2.68 -9.19
C TRP A 117 -8.22 -3.72 -9.88
N GLY A 118 -8.48 -4.82 -9.24
CA GLY A 118 -9.53 -5.76 -9.62
C GLY A 118 -10.87 -5.28 -9.05
N PHE A 119 -11.96 -5.63 -9.73
CA PHE A 119 -13.31 -5.24 -9.34
C PHE A 119 -14.21 -6.46 -9.26
N HIS A 120 -15.14 -6.43 -8.32
CA HIS A 120 -16.29 -7.32 -8.28
C HIS A 120 -17.56 -6.49 -8.38
N SER A 121 -18.53 -6.99 -9.14
CA SER A 121 -19.90 -6.52 -9.07
C SER A 121 -20.67 -7.31 -8.00
N MET A 122 -21.81 -6.80 -7.58
CA MET A 122 -22.66 -7.48 -6.57
C MET A 122 -23.14 -8.87 -7.04
N GLN A 123 -23.14 -9.13 -8.34
CA GLN A 123 -23.60 -10.37 -8.95
C GLN A 123 -22.48 -11.37 -9.22
N ASP A 124 -21.21 -10.93 -9.11
CA ASP A 124 -20.06 -11.79 -9.38
C ASP A 124 -19.84 -12.80 -8.23
N ASP A 125 -19.32 -13.98 -8.60
CA ASP A 125 -18.87 -14.94 -7.58
C ASP A 125 -17.65 -14.30 -6.84
N PRO A 126 -17.66 -14.24 -5.50
CA PRO A 126 -16.55 -13.67 -4.72
C PRO A 126 -15.18 -14.30 -4.99
N LYS A 127 -15.15 -15.48 -5.62
CA LYS A 127 -13.92 -16.18 -5.99
C LYS A 127 -13.57 -16.06 -7.47
N SER A 128 -14.37 -15.32 -8.24
CA SER A 128 -14.14 -15.13 -9.67
C SER A 128 -13.17 -13.97 -9.91
N ASP A 129 -12.19 -14.17 -10.79
CA ASP A 129 -11.33 -13.10 -11.28
C ASP A 129 -11.98 -12.29 -12.42
N SER A 130 -13.24 -12.60 -12.79
CA SER A 130 -13.96 -11.93 -13.87
C SER A 130 -14.90 -10.86 -13.30
N PHE A 131 -14.84 -9.68 -13.88
CA PHE A 131 -15.72 -8.55 -13.56
C PHE A 131 -16.93 -8.53 -14.51
N GLY A 132 -18.13 -8.56 -13.96
CA GLY A 132 -19.39 -8.53 -14.75
C GLY A 132 -19.66 -7.21 -15.47
N GLY A 133 -18.87 -6.15 -15.21
CA GLY A 133 -18.84 -4.91 -16.00
C GLY A 133 -19.98 -3.92 -15.74
N GLN A 134 -20.86 -4.17 -14.76
CA GLN A 134 -22.05 -3.33 -14.55
C GLN A 134 -21.85 -2.22 -13.53
N SER A 135 -21.24 -2.53 -12.37
CA SER A 135 -20.99 -1.59 -11.28
C SER A 135 -19.95 -2.15 -10.32
N VAL A 136 -19.17 -1.28 -9.70
CA VAL A 136 -18.12 -1.65 -8.77
C VAL A 136 -18.72 -1.77 -7.37
N PHE A 137 -18.88 -3.03 -6.90
CA PHE A 137 -19.30 -3.35 -5.55
C PHE A 137 -18.10 -3.45 -4.61
N ASP A 138 -17.04 -4.15 -5.04
CA ASP A 138 -15.82 -4.34 -4.25
C ASP A 138 -14.57 -4.22 -5.10
N VAL A 139 -13.44 -3.96 -4.44
CA VAL A 139 -12.12 -3.80 -5.05
C VAL A 139 -11.11 -4.72 -4.38
N TYR A 140 -10.18 -5.27 -5.17
CA TYR A 140 -9.11 -6.12 -4.70
C TYR A 140 -7.79 -5.85 -5.41
N SER A 141 -6.67 -6.28 -4.80
CA SER A 141 -5.34 -6.19 -5.43
C SER A 141 -5.17 -7.24 -6.53
N LYS A 142 -4.68 -6.84 -7.71
CA LYS A 142 -4.29 -7.76 -8.79
C LYS A 142 -2.94 -8.46 -8.54
N SER A 143 -2.37 -8.32 -7.35
CA SER A 143 -1.13 -9.00 -6.99
C SER A 143 -1.34 -10.49 -6.82
N THR A 144 -0.52 -11.31 -7.47
CA THR A 144 -0.48 -12.77 -7.30
C THR A 144 0.29 -13.21 -6.06
N GLY A 145 0.78 -12.26 -5.27
CA GLY A 145 1.58 -12.52 -4.07
C GLY A 145 0.76 -13.02 -2.90
N THR A 146 1.48 -13.54 -1.90
CA THR A 146 0.91 -14.04 -0.65
C THR A 146 1.35 -13.17 0.51
N ALA A 147 0.45 -12.86 1.41
CA ALA A 147 0.69 -12.07 2.61
C ALA A 147 1.53 -12.81 3.66
N LEU A 148 1.92 -12.12 4.71
CA LEU A 148 2.67 -12.70 5.84
C LEU A 148 1.83 -13.71 6.63
N ASP A 149 0.50 -13.59 6.59
CA ASP A 149 -0.45 -14.51 7.23
C ASP A 149 -0.81 -15.72 6.34
N GLY A 150 -0.29 -15.79 5.11
CA GLY A 150 -0.53 -16.87 4.16
C GLY A 150 -1.73 -16.67 3.23
N THR A 151 -2.52 -15.61 3.38
CA THR A 151 -3.63 -15.26 2.49
C THR A 151 -3.11 -14.64 1.19
N LYS A 152 -3.86 -14.74 0.10
CA LYS A 152 -3.53 -14.04 -1.15
C LYS A 152 -3.99 -12.60 -1.10
N TYR A 153 -3.22 -11.68 -1.69
CA TYR A 153 -3.63 -10.27 -1.76
C TYR A 153 -4.89 -10.05 -2.61
N SER A 154 -5.16 -10.94 -3.56
CA SER A 154 -6.39 -10.92 -4.36
C SER A 154 -7.65 -11.32 -3.58
N GLU A 155 -7.49 -11.83 -2.36
CA GLU A 155 -8.59 -12.22 -1.49
C GLU A 155 -8.89 -11.19 -0.38
N TRP A 156 -8.18 -10.05 -0.39
CA TRP A 156 -8.29 -9.02 0.65
C TRP A 156 -9.38 -7.99 0.40
#